data_d16bdc5866a58ddb6704a76cecc1b444
#
_entry.id   d16bdc5866a58ddb6704a76cecc1b444
#
_cell.length_a   1.000
_cell.length_b   1.000
_cell.length_c   1.000
_cell.angle_alpha   90.00
_cell.angle_beta   90.00
_cell.angle_gamma   90.00
#
_symmetry.space_group_name_H-M   'P 1'
#
loop_
_entity.id
_entity.type
_entity.pdbx_description
1 polymer ?
#
loop_
_entity_poly.entity_id
_entity_poly.type
_entity_poly.pdbx_seq_one_letter_code
_entity_poly.pdbx_strand_id
1 'polypeptide(L)'
;MTQLLDRNSLLKKEPVEIVKVDLGSDEFVYVRQMSGRERDTFEQSLIKETKDAKGEVTGYDRSLVDFRAKLAVVTICDEQGNTLLKPTDYETLSINMSARRLEKIVNEAQKLNAITEEDKENLVKNSVGDQVASSSSDSASNLE
;
A
#
# COMPACT_ATOMS: atom_id res chain seq x y z
N MET A 1 -12.37 -16.62 22.23
CA MET A 1 -12.08 -18.04 22.01
C MET A 1 -11.31 -18.22 20.70
N THR A 2 -10.27 -19.00 20.76
CA THR A 2 -9.44 -19.25 19.57
C THR A 2 -9.88 -20.50 18.85
N GLN A 3 -9.67 -20.51 17.56
CA GLN A 3 -10.06 -21.61 16.71
C GLN A 3 -8.95 -21.93 15.72
N LEU A 4 -8.59 -23.20 15.65
CA LEU A 4 -7.62 -23.65 14.66
C LEU A 4 -8.33 -23.85 13.33
N LEU A 5 -7.84 -23.19 12.30
CA LEU A 5 -8.47 -23.29 10.98
C LEU A 5 -7.86 -24.42 10.16
N ASP A 6 -8.69 -25.05 9.36
CA ASP A 6 -8.22 -26.10 8.45
C ASP A 6 -8.03 -25.51 7.05
N ARG A 7 -7.64 -26.36 6.12
CA ARG A 7 -7.34 -25.92 4.75
C ARG A 7 -8.53 -25.23 4.09
N ASN A 8 -9.71 -25.81 4.23
CA ASN A 8 -10.89 -25.26 3.56
C ASN A 8 -11.26 -23.89 4.12
N SER A 9 -11.16 -23.74 5.42
CA SER A 9 -11.45 -22.46 6.06
C SER A 9 -10.45 -21.40 5.65
N LEU A 10 -9.18 -21.79 5.54
CA LEU A 10 -8.12 -20.85 5.17
C LEU A 10 -8.25 -20.36 3.72
N LEU A 11 -8.74 -21.20 2.84
CA LEU A 11 -8.86 -20.86 1.42
C LEU A 11 -10.17 -20.22 1.07
N LYS A 12 -11.08 -20.12 2.01
CA LYS A 12 -12.37 -19.50 1.79
C LYS A 12 -12.20 -18.00 1.69
N LYS A 13 -12.94 -17.38 0.77
CA LYS A 13 -12.87 -15.94 0.61
C LYS A 13 -13.44 -15.26 1.84
N GLU A 14 -12.68 -14.35 2.42
CA GLU A 14 -13.15 -13.55 3.54
C GLU A 14 -14.01 -12.39 3.03
N PRO A 15 -15.02 -11.99 3.80
CA PRO A 15 -15.77 -10.77 3.45
C PRO A 15 -14.84 -9.57 3.52
N VAL A 16 -15.01 -8.66 2.56
CA VAL A 16 -14.22 -7.44 2.50
C VAL A 16 -14.77 -6.45 3.51
N GLU A 17 -13.91 -5.96 4.37
CA GLU A 17 -14.30 -4.94 5.32
C GLU A 17 -14.28 -3.58 4.67
N ILE A 18 -15.34 -2.79 4.87
CA ILE A 18 -15.54 -1.50 4.22
C ILE A 18 -15.86 -0.46 5.27
N VAL A 19 -15.26 0.73 5.12
CA VAL A 19 -15.45 1.83 6.06
C VAL A 19 -15.84 3.08 5.28
N LYS A 20 -16.79 3.83 5.83
CA LYS A 20 -17.21 5.11 5.26
C LYS A 20 -16.22 6.20 5.69
N VAL A 21 -15.82 7.03 4.73
CA VAL A 21 -14.92 8.14 4.99
C VAL A 21 -15.60 9.44 4.55
N ASP A 22 -15.87 10.30 5.51
CA ASP A 22 -16.50 11.59 5.27
C ASP A 22 -15.46 12.58 4.76
N LEU A 23 -15.73 13.17 3.60
CA LEU A 23 -14.81 14.10 2.96
C LEU A 23 -15.18 15.56 3.17
N GLY A 24 -16.29 15.81 3.88
CA GLY A 24 -16.80 17.17 4.04
C GLY A 24 -17.79 17.50 2.95
N SER A 25 -18.52 18.60 3.12
CA SER A 25 -19.52 19.08 2.15
C SER A 25 -20.56 18.03 1.80
N ASP A 26 -20.89 17.18 2.76
CA ASP A 26 -21.87 16.09 2.58
C ASP A 26 -21.42 15.07 1.53
N GLU A 27 -20.14 14.96 1.29
CA GLU A 27 -19.57 13.96 0.38
C GLU A 27 -18.80 12.91 1.15
N PHE A 28 -18.84 11.69 0.67
CA PHE A 28 -18.11 10.60 1.31
C PHE A 28 -17.73 9.54 0.28
N VAL A 29 -16.78 8.71 0.68
CA VAL A 29 -16.41 7.53 -0.10
C VAL A 29 -16.35 6.34 0.85
N TYR A 30 -16.37 5.16 0.29
CA TYR A 30 -16.04 3.95 1.05
C TYR A 30 -14.62 3.54 0.72
N VAL A 31 -13.93 3.03 1.72
CA VAL A 31 -12.62 2.39 1.51
C VAL A 31 -12.71 0.97 2.03
N ARG A 32 -11.89 0.10 1.47
CA ARG A 32 -11.97 -1.33 1.76
C ARG A 32 -10.61 -1.90 2.14
N GLN A 33 -10.65 -3.08 2.74
CA GLN A 33 -9.45 -3.86 2.94
C GLN A 33 -8.93 -4.39 1.60
N MET A 34 -7.62 -4.51 1.51
CA MET A 34 -6.98 -5.16 0.38
C MET A 34 -6.77 -6.64 0.70
N SER A 35 -6.87 -7.48 -0.33
CA SER A 35 -6.41 -8.85 -0.19
C SER A 35 -4.89 -8.88 -0.16
N GLY A 36 -4.31 -10.04 0.15
CA GLY A 36 -2.86 -10.17 0.13
C GLY A 36 -2.28 -9.82 -1.23
N ARG A 37 -2.91 -10.27 -2.30
CA ARG A 37 -2.43 -9.97 -3.65
C ARG A 37 -2.53 -8.48 -3.95
N GLU A 38 -3.62 -7.85 -3.56
CA GLU A 38 -3.80 -6.42 -3.79
C GLU A 38 -2.76 -5.61 -3.02
N ARG A 39 -2.45 -6.04 -1.80
CA ARG A 39 -1.41 -5.40 -1.02
C ARG A 39 -0.05 -5.52 -1.70
N ASP A 40 0.25 -6.71 -2.20
CA ASP A 40 1.51 -6.94 -2.92
C ASP A 40 1.60 -6.06 -4.16
N THR A 41 0.52 -5.98 -4.91
CA THR A 41 0.48 -5.14 -6.12
C THR A 41 0.66 -3.67 -5.77
N PHE A 42 0.03 -3.23 -4.70
CA PHE A 42 0.18 -1.87 -4.24
C PHE A 42 1.63 -1.57 -3.87
N GLU A 43 2.25 -2.44 -3.08
CA GLU A 43 3.63 -2.25 -2.67
C GLU A 43 4.57 -2.27 -3.87
N GLN A 44 4.28 -3.14 -4.83
CA GLN A 44 5.07 -3.20 -6.05
C GLN A 44 4.99 -1.90 -6.84
N SER A 45 3.85 -1.23 -6.80
CA SER A 45 3.67 0.03 -7.52
C SER A 45 4.54 1.16 -6.97
N LEU A 46 5.11 0.99 -5.78
CA LEU A 46 5.99 1.98 -5.19
C LEU A 46 7.43 1.82 -5.63
N ILE A 47 7.74 0.75 -6.34
CA ILE A 47 9.09 0.47 -6.79
C ILE A 47 9.31 1.12 -8.15
N LYS A 48 10.46 1.76 -8.31
CA LYS A 48 10.80 2.46 -9.53
C LYS A 48 12.16 1.99 -10.01
N GLU A 49 12.27 1.77 -11.31
CA GLU A 49 13.56 1.39 -11.89
C GLU A 49 14.47 2.60 -11.96
N THR A 50 15.73 2.39 -11.61
CA THR A 50 16.76 3.39 -11.85
C THR A 50 17.55 2.98 -13.07
N LYS A 51 17.83 3.95 -13.94
CA LYS A 51 18.50 3.67 -15.21
C LYS A 51 19.72 4.55 -15.39
N ASP A 52 20.71 4.02 -16.11
CA ASP A 52 21.90 4.81 -16.42
C ASP A 52 21.66 5.67 -17.67
N ALA A 53 22.69 6.37 -18.09
CA ALA A 53 22.60 7.27 -19.25
C ALA A 53 22.24 6.54 -20.54
N LYS A 54 22.51 5.24 -20.60
CA LYS A 54 22.21 4.43 -21.78
C LYS A 54 20.81 3.83 -21.73
N GLY A 55 20.08 4.05 -20.65
CA GLY A 55 18.75 3.50 -20.50
C GLY A 55 18.71 2.11 -19.92
N GLU A 56 19.83 1.57 -19.51
CA GLU A 56 19.86 0.24 -18.92
C GLU A 56 19.51 0.31 -17.44
N VAL A 57 18.77 -0.69 -16.98
CA VAL A 57 18.34 -0.74 -15.60
C VAL A 57 19.55 -1.03 -14.72
N THR A 58 19.83 -0.13 -13.78
CA THR A 58 20.94 -0.28 -12.85
C THR A 58 20.48 -0.70 -11.46
N GLY A 59 19.17 -0.68 -11.22
CA GLY A 59 18.66 -1.08 -9.92
C GLY A 59 17.21 -0.66 -9.77
N TYR A 60 16.74 -0.78 -8.55
CA TYR A 60 15.36 -0.43 -8.21
C TYR A 60 15.36 0.42 -6.97
N ASP A 61 14.41 1.33 -6.89
CA ASP A 61 14.25 2.22 -5.76
C ASP A 61 12.77 2.32 -5.43
N ARG A 62 12.47 2.70 -4.21
CA ARG A 62 11.09 2.90 -3.79
C ARG A 62 10.81 4.38 -3.64
N SER A 63 9.61 4.77 -4.00
CA SER A 63 9.25 6.17 -4.00
C SER A 63 7.89 6.35 -3.35
N LEU A 64 7.77 7.37 -2.53
CA LEU A 64 6.49 7.74 -1.94
C LEU A 64 5.77 8.81 -2.76
N VAL A 65 6.32 9.16 -3.92
CA VAL A 65 5.61 10.06 -4.81
C VAL A 65 4.29 9.40 -5.18
N ASP A 66 3.22 10.16 -4.99
CA ASP A 66 1.86 9.68 -5.25
C ASP A 66 1.43 8.50 -4.37
N PHE A 67 2.12 8.28 -3.25
CA PHE A 67 1.77 7.19 -2.33
C PHE A 67 0.29 7.28 -1.92
N ARG A 68 -0.14 8.47 -1.54
CA ARG A 68 -1.52 8.66 -1.09
C ARG A 68 -2.52 8.30 -2.19
N ALA A 69 -2.26 8.77 -3.39
CA ALA A 69 -3.18 8.51 -4.50
C ALA A 69 -3.17 7.04 -4.89
N LYS A 70 -2.01 6.41 -4.85
CA LYS A 70 -1.92 4.98 -5.18
C LYS A 70 -2.67 4.14 -4.17
N LEU A 71 -2.58 4.46 -2.90
CA LEU A 71 -3.33 3.75 -1.88
C LEU A 71 -4.82 4.01 -2.02
N ALA A 72 -5.20 5.25 -2.30
CA ALA A 72 -6.60 5.60 -2.48
C ALA A 72 -7.22 4.82 -3.64
N VAL A 73 -6.50 4.72 -4.74
CA VAL A 73 -7.03 4.06 -5.94
C VAL A 73 -7.36 2.59 -5.68
N VAL A 74 -6.55 1.90 -4.90
CA VAL A 74 -6.79 0.48 -4.65
C VAL A 74 -7.78 0.24 -3.51
N THR A 75 -8.13 1.27 -2.74
CA THR A 75 -9.01 1.08 -1.58
C THR A 75 -10.37 1.74 -1.73
N ILE A 76 -10.49 2.81 -2.51
CA ILE A 76 -11.81 3.43 -2.71
C ILE A 76 -12.71 2.47 -3.45
N CYS A 77 -13.90 2.25 -2.92
CA CYS A 77 -14.79 1.22 -3.45
C CYS A 77 -16.25 1.67 -3.37
N ASP A 78 -17.11 0.84 -3.95
CA ASP A 78 -18.55 1.03 -3.82
C ASP A 78 -19.07 0.27 -2.60
N GLU A 79 -20.39 0.22 -2.44
CA GLU A 79 -21.02 -0.41 -1.28
C GLU A 79 -20.74 -1.91 -1.21
N GLN A 80 -20.45 -2.53 -2.34
CA GLN A 80 -20.17 -3.96 -2.40
C GLN A 80 -18.68 -4.29 -2.29
N GLY A 81 -17.85 -3.27 -2.17
CA GLY A 81 -16.41 -3.50 -2.06
C GLY A 81 -15.68 -3.56 -3.38
N ASN A 82 -16.33 -3.22 -4.48
CA ASN A 82 -15.69 -3.18 -5.78
C ASN A 82 -14.99 -1.84 -5.97
N THR A 83 -13.76 -1.86 -6.48
CA THR A 83 -13.02 -0.62 -6.66
C THR A 83 -13.69 0.26 -7.72
N LEU A 84 -13.67 1.55 -7.48
CA LEU A 84 -14.26 2.52 -8.39
C LEU A 84 -13.28 3.06 -9.41
N LEU A 85 -12.00 3.08 -9.07
CA LEU A 85 -10.98 3.71 -9.89
C LEU A 85 -10.09 2.66 -10.53
N LYS A 86 -9.53 3.03 -11.67
CA LYS A 86 -8.56 2.17 -12.34
C LYS A 86 -7.18 2.43 -11.76
N PRO A 87 -6.29 1.43 -11.77
CA PRO A 87 -4.94 1.64 -11.24
C PRO A 87 -4.22 2.84 -11.83
N THR A 88 -4.50 3.16 -13.09
CA THR A 88 -3.85 4.29 -13.77
C THR A 88 -4.41 5.64 -13.36
N ASP A 89 -5.52 5.67 -12.64
CA ASP A 89 -6.16 6.93 -12.25
C ASP A 89 -5.40 7.67 -11.15
N TYR A 90 -4.37 7.07 -10.60
CA TYR A 90 -3.69 7.68 -9.44
C TYR A 90 -3.08 9.04 -9.77
N GLU A 91 -2.57 9.24 -10.98
CA GLU A 91 -1.98 10.52 -11.33
C GLU A 91 -3.00 11.64 -11.34
N THR A 92 -4.14 11.37 -11.97
CA THR A 92 -5.22 12.35 -12.03
C THR A 92 -5.73 12.67 -10.63
N LEU A 93 -5.90 11.63 -9.83
CA LEU A 93 -6.36 11.81 -8.46
C LEU A 93 -5.37 12.63 -7.64
N SER A 94 -4.08 12.34 -7.79
CA SER A 94 -3.02 13.01 -7.06
C SER A 94 -2.96 14.50 -7.38
N ILE A 95 -3.18 14.84 -8.62
CA ILE A 95 -3.09 16.22 -9.07
C ILE A 95 -4.36 17.01 -8.73
N ASN A 96 -5.50 16.37 -8.85
CA ASN A 96 -6.77 17.10 -8.78
C ASN A 96 -7.46 17.10 -7.42
N MET A 97 -7.22 16.09 -6.60
CA MET A 97 -7.83 16.08 -5.26
C MET A 97 -6.95 16.81 -4.27
N SER A 98 -7.56 17.58 -3.37
CA SER A 98 -6.78 18.31 -2.37
C SER A 98 -6.06 17.32 -1.44
N ALA A 99 -4.90 17.73 -0.97
CA ALA A 99 -4.12 16.92 -0.03
C ALA A 99 -4.94 16.61 1.22
N ARG A 100 -5.75 17.56 1.64
CA ARG A 100 -6.56 17.43 2.85
C ARG A 100 -7.57 16.28 2.72
N ARG A 101 -8.29 16.24 1.60
CA ARG A 101 -9.28 15.19 1.37
C ARG A 101 -8.60 13.84 1.16
N LEU A 102 -7.51 13.86 0.41
CA LEU A 102 -6.76 12.64 0.14
C LEU A 102 -6.20 12.06 1.44
N GLU A 103 -5.77 12.92 2.35
CA GLU A 103 -5.25 12.48 3.64
C GLU A 103 -6.33 11.78 4.47
N LYS A 104 -7.56 12.26 4.42
CA LYS A 104 -8.65 11.61 5.14
C LYS A 104 -8.87 10.19 4.64
N ILE A 105 -8.84 10.01 3.33
CA ILE A 105 -9.00 8.70 2.73
C ILE A 105 -7.86 7.77 3.15
N VAL A 106 -6.64 8.29 3.05
CA VAL A 106 -5.45 7.50 3.33
C VAL A 106 -5.37 7.08 4.79
N ASN A 107 -5.75 7.98 5.70
CA ASN A 107 -5.73 7.65 7.11
C ASN A 107 -6.63 6.45 7.43
N GLU A 108 -7.83 6.43 6.86
CA GLU A 108 -8.73 5.32 7.10
C GLU A 108 -8.26 4.05 6.38
N ALA A 109 -7.74 4.21 5.18
CA ALA A 109 -7.23 3.06 4.45
C ALA A 109 -6.03 2.42 5.17
N GLN A 110 -5.17 3.25 5.74
CA GLN A 110 -4.02 2.75 6.49
C GLN A 110 -4.46 1.99 7.75
N LYS A 111 -5.41 2.53 8.48
CA LYS A 111 -5.93 1.86 9.67
C LYS A 111 -6.56 0.52 9.31
N LEU A 112 -7.40 0.54 8.29
CA LEU A 112 -8.14 -0.63 7.89
C LEU A 112 -7.23 -1.75 7.39
N ASN A 113 -6.11 -1.38 6.77
CA ASN A 113 -5.17 -2.33 6.21
C ASN A 113 -3.93 -2.52 7.08
N ALA A 114 -3.97 -1.98 8.29
CA ALA A 114 -2.88 -2.12 9.25
C ALA A 114 -1.54 -1.65 8.68
N ILE A 115 -1.56 -0.56 7.93
CA ILE A 115 -0.33 0.06 7.44
C ILE A 115 0.06 1.16 8.42
N THR A 116 1.12 0.94 9.17
CA THR A 116 1.58 1.90 10.16
C THR A 116 2.56 2.88 9.53
N GLU A 117 2.88 3.94 10.27
CA GLU A 117 3.93 4.87 9.80
C GLU A 117 5.26 4.16 9.73
N GLU A 118 5.50 3.22 10.62
CA GLU A 118 6.71 2.42 10.58
C GLU A 118 6.78 1.57 9.31
N ASP A 119 5.68 0.96 8.92
CA ASP A 119 5.61 0.19 7.67
C ASP A 119 5.94 1.07 6.48
N LYS A 120 5.39 2.27 6.47
CA LYS A 120 5.60 3.22 5.39
C LYS A 120 7.07 3.63 5.30
N GLU A 121 7.69 3.89 6.43
CA GLU A 121 9.11 4.21 6.46
C GLU A 121 9.95 3.05 5.98
N ASN A 122 9.58 1.84 6.38
CA ASN A 122 10.33 0.65 5.98
C ASN A 122 10.24 0.41 4.48
N LEU A 123 9.12 0.73 3.87
CA LEU A 123 8.99 0.58 2.42
C LEU A 123 10.02 1.42 1.68
N VAL A 124 10.30 2.62 2.18
CA VAL A 124 11.28 3.48 1.56
C VAL A 124 12.70 3.08 1.94
N LYS A 125 12.90 2.85 3.23
CA LYS A 125 14.21 2.58 3.78
C LYS A 125 14.84 1.33 3.19
N ASN A 126 14.05 0.29 3.03
CA ASN A 126 14.55 -1.00 2.59
C ASN A 126 15.03 -1.02 1.14
N SER A 127 14.64 -0.04 0.36
CA SER A 127 15.05 -0.01 -1.03
C SER A 127 16.53 0.25 -1.19
N VAL A 128 17.10 1.04 -0.29
CA VAL A 128 18.51 1.41 -0.40
C VAL A 128 19.35 0.83 0.73
N GLY A 129 18.93 1.08 1.95
CA GLY A 129 19.71 0.68 3.10
C GLY A 129 19.75 -0.81 3.31
N ASP A 130 18.72 -1.48 2.89
CA ASP A 130 18.58 -2.88 3.14
C ASP A 130 19.73 -3.71 2.56
N GLN A 131 20.18 -3.35 1.40
CA GLN A 131 21.19 -4.11 0.71
C GLN A 131 22.51 -4.15 1.45
N VAL A 132 22.82 -3.07 2.12
CA VAL A 132 24.10 -2.97 2.80
C VAL A 132 23.98 -3.43 4.24
N ALA A 133 23.01 -2.93 4.93
CA ALA A 133 22.91 -3.15 6.36
C ALA A 133 22.69 -4.61 6.71
N SER A 134 21.81 -5.24 6.00
CA SER A 134 21.43 -6.60 6.38
C SER A 134 22.57 -7.58 6.21
N SER A 135 23.32 -7.42 5.16
CA SER A 135 24.35 -8.40 4.87
C SER A 135 25.45 -8.38 5.92
N SER A 136 25.82 -7.22 6.39
CA SER A 136 26.93 -7.13 7.32
C SER A 136 26.52 -7.49 8.73
N SER A 137 25.44 -6.95 9.18
CA SER A 137 25.10 -7.11 10.58
C SER A 137 24.71 -8.53 10.93
N ASP A 138 23.98 -9.14 10.05
CA ASP A 138 23.46 -10.46 10.36
C ASP A 138 24.56 -11.49 10.49
N SER A 139 25.48 -11.43 9.59
CA SER A 139 26.53 -12.43 9.63
C SER A 139 27.34 -12.30 10.91
N ALA A 140 27.58 -11.10 11.34
CA ALA A 140 28.37 -10.91 12.52
C ALA A 140 27.69 -11.47 13.76
N SER A 141 26.43 -11.21 13.89
CA SER A 141 25.73 -11.62 15.09
C SER A 141 25.54 -13.13 15.15
N ASN A 142 25.39 -13.75 14.04
CA ASN A 142 25.01 -15.15 14.03
C ASN A 142 26.12 -16.09 14.40
N LEU A 143 27.30 -15.63 14.36
CA LEU A 143 28.42 -16.53 14.65
C LEU A 143 28.58 -16.84 16.11
N GLU A 144 27.91 -16.16 16.93
CA GLU A 144 27.98 -16.42 18.35
C GLU A 144 27.01 -17.42 18.82
#